data_c2cdf8b95fbc8f09e7a99b5c0a80836d
#
_entry.id   c2cdf8b95fbc8f09e7a99b5c0a80836d
#
_cell.length_a   1.000
_cell.length_b   1.000
_cell.length_c   1.000
_cell.angle_alpha   90.00
_cell.angle_beta   90.00
_cell.angle_gamma   90.00
#
_symmetry.space_group_name_H-M   'P 1'
#
loop_
_entity.id
_entity.type
_entity.pdbx_description
1 polymer ?
#
loop_
_entity_poly.entity_id
_entity_poly.type
_entity_poly.pdbx_seq_one_letter_code
_entity_poly.pdbx_strand_id
1 'polypeptide(L)'
;MTTDFLVDTIHDGRMVQLARAVKPAEELEKPRVVEKLEIERRYWAQQGVDWGVVTERDIPKAMVRNIAWVHSYAVIDQMRQPYDDYYDEKARLVLRELPSHPGPTLRQFCTDMDLQFSMSAGDCLLLIRHLLATKAIVCPMDGPTDDSKLLRQFRVAEGGSRRASG
;
A
#
# COMPACT_ATOMS: atom_id res chain seq x y z
N MET A 1 14.09 -11.44 -24.75
CA MET A 1 13.22 -10.27 -24.48
C MET A 1 12.45 -10.62 -23.22
N THR A 2 12.42 -9.75 -22.23
CA THR A 2 11.88 -10.07 -20.91
C THR A 2 10.93 -8.94 -20.50
N THR A 3 9.68 -9.27 -20.23
CA THR A 3 8.71 -8.36 -19.60
C THR A 3 9.08 -8.19 -18.14
N ASP A 4 9.07 -6.96 -17.64
CA ASP A 4 9.50 -6.67 -16.27
C ASP A 4 8.43 -7.10 -15.24
N PHE A 5 7.14 -6.90 -15.56
CA PHE A 5 6.02 -7.29 -14.70
C PHE A 5 4.88 -7.92 -15.51
N LEU A 6 4.36 -9.04 -15.00
CA LEU A 6 3.10 -9.64 -15.42
C LEU A 6 2.19 -9.66 -14.17
N VAL A 7 1.09 -8.92 -14.22
CA VAL A 7 0.23 -8.66 -13.06
C VAL A 7 -1.17 -9.18 -13.33
N ASP A 8 -1.67 -10.04 -12.45
CA ASP A 8 -3.06 -10.43 -12.42
C ASP A 8 -3.85 -9.44 -11.55
N THR A 9 -4.93 -8.88 -12.09
CA THR A 9 -5.78 -7.92 -11.39
C THR A 9 -7.25 -8.21 -11.67
N ILE A 10 -8.14 -7.64 -10.86
CA ILE A 10 -9.58 -7.72 -11.08
C ILE A 10 -10.06 -6.37 -11.60
N HIS A 11 -10.64 -6.35 -12.80
CA HIS A 11 -11.28 -5.19 -13.39
C HIS A 11 -12.73 -5.55 -13.74
N ASP A 12 -13.70 -4.78 -13.24
CA ASP A 12 -15.14 -5.04 -13.41
C ASP A 12 -15.55 -6.48 -13.05
N GLY A 13 -14.98 -7.04 -11.97
CA GLY A 13 -15.26 -8.39 -11.48
C GLY A 13 -14.63 -9.52 -12.31
N ARG A 14 -13.83 -9.19 -13.33
CA ARG A 14 -13.13 -10.16 -14.18
C ARG A 14 -11.64 -10.12 -13.90
N MET A 15 -10.99 -11.28 -13.88
CA MET A 15 -9.54 -11.37 -13.82
C MET A 15 -8.97 -10.89 -15.17
N VAL A 16 -8.06 -9.93 -15.09
CA VAL A 16 -7.37 -9.35 -16.24
C VAL A 16 -5.87 -9.43 -15.99
N GLN A 17 -5.12 -9.83 -17.01
CA GLN A 17 -3.67 -9.87 -16.98
C GLN A 17 -3.09 -8.64 -17.66
N LEU A 18 -2.12 -8.00 -16.99
CA LEU A 18 -1.45 -6.80 -17.47
C LEU A 18 0.06 -7.09 -17.60
N ALA A 19 0.63 -6.91 -18.77
CA ALA A 19 2.07 -6.97 -18.98
C ALA A 19 2.65 -5.55 -19.01
N ARG A 20 3.70 -5.28 -18.23
CA ARG A 20 4.31 -3.96 -18.13
C ARG A 20 5.82 -4.03 -18.29
N ALA A 21 6.35 -3.26 -19.25
CA ALA A 21 7.76 -2.99 -19.42
C ALA A 21 8.12 -1.70 -18.67
N VAL A 22 9.20 -1.70 -17.90
CA VAL A 22 9.68 -0.52 -17.17
C VAL A 22 10.91 0.05 -17.86
N LYS A 23 10.86 1.30 -18.25
CA LYS A 23 11.98 1.99 -18.90
C LYS A 23 12.06 3.44 -18.40
N PRO A 24 13.28 3.99 -18.20
CA PRO A 24 13.46 5.42 -18.10
C PRO A 24 12.89 6.13 -19.32
N ALA A 25 12.19 7.26 -19.11
CA ALA A 25 11.56 7.98 -20.22
C ALA A 25 12.55 8.39 -21.30
N GLU A 26 13.79 8.75 -20.91
CA GLU A 26 14.88 9.09 -21.86
C GLU A 26 15.29 7.93 -22.78
N GLU A 27 15.09 6.68 -22.36
CA GLU A 27 15.38 5.52 -23.21
C GLU A 27 14.38 5.34 -24.34
N LEU A 28 13.18 5.88 -24.22
CA LEU A 28 12.16 5.83 -25.27
C LEU A 28 12.51 6.69 -26.48
N GLU A 29 13.54 7.53 -26.41
CA GLU A 29 14.08 8.30 -27.54
C GLU A 29 15.05 7.45 -28.40
N LYS A 30 15.47 6.28 -27.91
CA LYS A 30 16.43 5.41 -28.62
C LYS A 30 15.69 4.46 -29.58
N PRO A 31 15.95 4.53 -30.92
CA PRO A 31 15.22 3.71 -31.90
C PRO A 31 15.24 2.21 -31.58
N ARG A 32 16.40 1.68 -31.17
CA ARG A 32 16.55 0.28 -30.83
C ARG A 32 15.75 -0.19 -29.60
N VAL A 33 15.50 0.73 -28.66
CA VAL A 33 14.63 0.45 -27.50
C VAL A 33 13.19 0.36 -27.96
N VAL A 34 12.76 1.31 -28.78
CA VAL A 34 11.40 1.36 -29.34
C VAL A 34 11.11 0.13 -30.19
N GLU A 35 12.04 -0.30 -31.03
CA GLU A 35 11.90 -1.55 -31.82
C GLU A 35 11.68 -2.78 -30.91
N LYS A 36 12.45 -2.92 -29.83
CA LYS A 36 12.28 -4.03 -28.89
C LYS A 36 10.93 -3.98 -28.18
N LEU A 37 10.51 -2.80 -27.74
CA LEU A 37 9.22 -2.60 -27.10
C LEU A 37 8.05 -2.90 -28.04
N GLU A 38 8.17 -2.57 -29.35
CA GLU A 38 7.15 -2.89 -30.35
C GLU A 38 7.04 -4.41 -30.59
N ILE A 39 8.17 -5.14 -30.57
CA ILE A 39 8.15 -6.61 -30.65
C ILE A 39 7.42 -7.18 -29.43
N GLU A 40 7.71 -6.67 -28.24
CA GLU A 40 7.07 -7.10 -27.00
C GLU A 40 5.57 -6.81 -26.99
N ARG A 41 5.18 -5.61 -27.43
CA ARG A 41 3.76 -5.21 -27.57
C ARG A 41 3.00 -6.16 -28.49
N ARG A 42 3.59 -6.52 -29.64
CA ARG A 42 2.96 -7.46 -30.61
C ARG A 42 2.83 -8.85 -30.02
N TYR A 43 3.81 -9.31 -29.28
CA TYR A 43 3.75 -10.62 -28.61
C TYR A 43 2.57 -10.67 -27.64
N TRP A 44 2.44 -9.67 -26.74
CA TRP A 44 1.36 -9.64 -25.75
C TRP A 44 -0.02 -9.42 -26.40
N ALA A 45 -0.09 -8.63 -27.45
CA ALA A 45 -1.33 -8.46 -28.23
C ALA A 45 -1.84 -9.79 -28.83
N GLN A 46 -0.94 -10.67 -29.30
CA GLN A 46 -1.29 -12.02 -29.77
C GLN A 46 -1.82 -12.93 -28.64
N GLN A 47 -1.39 -12.69 -27.41
CA GLN A 47 -1.86 -13.41 -26.22
C GLN A 47 -3.15 -12.80 -25.63
N GLY A 48 -3.67 -11.72 -26.20
CA GLY A 48 -4.84 -11.01 -25.65
C GLY A 48 -4.58 -10.30 -24.33
N VAL A 49 -3.30 -10.02 -23.99
CA VAL A 49 -2.87 -9.39 -22.75
C VAL A 49 -2.67 -7.89 -22.99
N ASP A 50 -3.20 -7.06 -22.08
CA ASP A 50 -2.98 -5.62 -22.10
C ASP A 50 -1.52 -5.32 -21.75
N TRP A 51 -0.80 -4.72 -22.71
CA TRP A 51 0.61 -4.37 -22.56
C TRP A 51 0.81 -2.85 -22.54
N GLY A 52 1.75 -2.39 -21.73
CA GLY A 52 2.14 -0.99 -21.66
C GLY A 52 3.56 -0.77 -21.14
N VAL A 53 4.09 0.43 -21.40
CA VAL A 53 5.36 0.88 -20.85
C VAL A 53 5.06 1.77 -19.64
N VAL A 54 5.82 1.58 -18.56
CA VAL A 54 5.78 2.41 -17.35
C VAL A 54 7.13 3.12 -17.22
N THR A 55 7.09 4.44 -17.05
CA THR A 55 8.25 5.28 -16.83
C THR A 55 8.20 5.92 -15.45
N GLU A 56 9.29 6.60 -15.04
CA GLU A 56 9.31 7.39 -13.80
C GLU A 56 8.28 8.55 -13.81
N ARG A 57 7.76 8.92 -15.00
CA ARG A 57 6.74 9.98 -15.15
C ARG A 57 5.33 9.48 -14.80
N ASP A 58 5.11 8.19 -14.92
CA ASP A 58 3.83 7.54 -14.63
C ASP A 58 3.67 7.20 -13.13
N ILE A 59 4.76 7.29 -12.36
CA ILE A 59 4.78 6.95 -10.93
C ILE A 59 4.62 8.21 -10.08
N PRO A 60 3.47 8.39 -9.39
CA PRO A 60 3.26 9.55 -8.52
C PRO A 60 4.26 9.57 -7.36
N LYS A 61 5.05 10.63 -7.22
CA LYS A 61 6.06 10.79 -6.16
C LYS A 61 5.47 10.70 -4.74
N ALA A 62 4.22 11.16 -4.57
CA ALA A 62 3.52 11.07 -3.30
C ALA A 62 3.26 9.59 -2.94
N MET A 63 2.77 8.80 -3.88
CA MET A 63 2.52 7.37 -3.69
C MET A 63 3.79 6.61 -3.30
N VAL A 64 4.92 6.88 -3.99
CA VAL A 64 6.21 6.24 -3.67
C VAL A 64 6.61 6.52 -2.22
N ARG A 65 6.52 7.79 -1.79
CA ARG A 65 6.84 8.18 -0.40
C ARG A 65 5.90 7.52 0.61
N ASN A 66 4.61 7.47 0.30
CA ASN A 66 3.60 6.85 1.16
C ASN A 66 3.82 5.34 1.29
N ILE A 67 4.15 4.66 0.18
CA ILE A 67 4.50 3.23 0.21
C ILE A 67 5.77 3.02 1.04
N ALA A 68 6.82 3.81 0.83
CA ALA A 68 8.05 3.72 1.62
C ALA A 68 7.79 3.95 3.12
N TRP A 69 6.85 4.83 3.48
CA TRP A 69 6.48 5.11 4.87
C TRP A 69 5.81 3.92 5.58
N VAL A 70 5.10 3.05 4.85
CA VAL A 70 4.38 1.91 5.42
C VAL A 70 5.05 0.56 5.17
N HIS A 71 5.82 0.42 4.09
CA HIS A 71 6.32 -0.86 3.59
C HIS A 71 7.12 -1.67 4.61
N SER A 72 8.01 -1.00 5.38
CA SER A 72 8.82 -1.65 6.41
C SER A 72 8.01 -2.23 7.58
N TYR A 73 6.72 -1.89 7.67
CA TYR A 73 5.79 -2.38 8.69
C TYR A 73 4.84 -3.46 8.16
N ALA A 74 5.05 -3.96 6.94
CA ALA A 74 4.22 -5.03 6.38
C ALA A 74 4.31 -6.32 7.20
N VAL A 75 5.47 -6.59 7.80
CA VAL A 75 5.71 -7.73 8.69
C VAL A 75 6.24 -7.20 10.02
N ILE A 76 5.51 -7.42 11.11
CA ILE A 76 5.86 -6.96 12.47
C ILE A 76 6.05 -8.10 13.46
N ASP A 77 5.87 -9.35 13.05
CA ASP A 77 5.92 -10.53 13.92
C ASP A 77 7.29 -10.71 14.60
N GLN A 78 8.36 -10.21 13.98
CA GLN A 78 9.72 -10.27 14.51
C GLN A 78 10.08 -9.07 15.41
N MET A 79 9.21 -8.08 15.52
CA MET A 79 9.42 -6.94 16.39
C MET A 79 9.23 -7.34 17.85
N ARG A 80 10.06 -6.76 18.72
CA ARG A 80 9.94 -7.01 20.15
C ARG A 80 8.59 -6.52 20.67
N GLN A 81 7.83 -7.43 21.30
CA GLN A 81 6.54 -7.15 21.92
C GLN A 81 6.66 -7.22 23.45
N PRO A 82 5.82 -6.51 24.19
CA PRO A 82 5.75 -6.63 25.66
C PRO A 82 5.33 -8.03 26.14
N TYR A 83 4.45 -8.70 25.40
CA TYR A 83 3.96 -10.06 25.60
C TYR A 83 3.48 -10.66 24.28
N ASP A 84 3.27 -11.99 24.23
CA ASP A 84 2.80 -12.68 23.04
C ASP A 84 1.44 -12.16 22.61
N ASP A 85 1.22 -12.04 21.29
CA ASP A 85 -0.02 -11.52 20.66
C ASP A 85 -0.35 -10.03 20.96
N TYR A 86 0.57 -9.28 21.58
CA TYR A 86 0.35 -7.86 21.93
C TYR A 86 -0.08 -7.04 20.72
N TYR A 87 0.66 -7.12 19.62
CA TYR A 87 0.35 -6.32 18.44
C TYR A 87 -0.98 -6.73 17.79
N ASP A 88 -1.33 -8.01 17.81
CA ASP A 88 -2.60 -8.49 17.30
C ASP A 88 -3.80 -8.00 18.14
N GLU A 89 -3.65 -8.02 19.47
CA GLU A 89 -4.65 -7.47 20.37
C GLU A 89 -4.84 -5.98 20.14
N LYS A 90 -3.73 -5.20 20.10
CA LYS A 90 -3.77 -3.76 19.94
C LYS A 90 -4.23 -3.35 18.53
N ALA A 91 -3.90 -4.11 17.49
CA ALA A 91 -4.41 -3.88 16.13
C ALA A 91 -5.94 -3.99 16.06
N ARG A 92 -6.52 -4.99 16.73
CA ARG A 92 -8.00 -5.12 16.84
C ARG A 92 -8.62 -3.93 17.54
N LEU A 93 -7.99 -3.41 18.60
CA LEU A 93 -8.44 -2.18 19.28
C LEU A 93 -8.38 -0.97 18.35
N VAL A 94 -7.27 -0.79 17.63
CA VAL A 94 -7.11 0.30 16.65
C VAL A 94 -8.21 0.25 15.59
N LEU A 95 -8.48 -0.92 15.00
CA LEU A 95 -9.53 -1.09 13.99
C LEU A 95 -10.94 -0.78 14.54
N ARG A 96 -11.20 -1.09 15.81
CA ARG A 96 -12.48 -0.82 16.47
C ARG A 96 -12.68 0.67 16.75
N GLU A 97 -11.67 1.35 17.26
CA GLU A 97 -11.76 2.74 17.72
C GLU A 97 -11.65 3.76 16.57
N LEU A 98 -10.90 3.44 15.52
CA LEU A 98 -10.63 4.36 14.40
C LEU A 98 -11.87 5.00 13.79
N PRO A 99 -13.00 4.27 13.51
CA PRO A 99 -14.16 4.87 12.83
C PRO A 99 -14.90 5.93 13.63
N SER A 100 -14.84 5.89 14.96
CA SER A 100 -15.63 6.74 15.86
C SER A 100 -14.81 7.72 16.68
N HIS A 101 -13.49 7.72 16.55
CA HIS A 101 -12.62 8.56 17.37
C HIS A 101 -12.80 10.06 17.02
N PRO A 102 -12.95 10.95 18.00
CA PRO A 102 -13.25 12.36 17.78
C PRO A 102 -12.03 13.19 17.36
N GLY A 103 -10.81 12.62 17.41
CA GLY A 103 -9.56 13.33 17.13
C GLY A 103 -9.49 13.84 15.69
N PRO A 104 -8.92 15.05 15.45
CA PRO A 104 -8.87 15.65 14.13
C PRO A 104 -7.81 15.04 13.22
N THR A 105 -6.73 14.50 13.80
CA THR A 105 -5.56 13.99 13.05
C THR A 105 -5.18 12.58 13.49
N LEU A 106 -4.42 11.89 12.64
CA LEU A 106 -3.86 10.58 12.97
C LEU A 106 -2.94 10.66 14.21
N ARG A 107 -2.15 11.74 14.33
CA ARG A 107 -1.27 11.96 15.49
C ARG A 107 -2.06 11.99 16.78
N GLN A 108 -3.15 12.78 16.83
CA GLN A 108 -4.00 12.85 18.02
C GLN A 108 -4.58 11.49 18.35
N PHE A 109 -5.15 10.81 17.36
CA PHE A 109 -5.65 9.45 17.53
C PHE A 109 -4.61 8.51 18.13
N CYS A 110 -3.40 8.45 17.56
CA CYS A 110 -2.36 7.56 18.06
C CYS A 110 -1.95 7.90 19.49
N THR A 111 -1.83 9.20 19.83
CA THR A 111 -1.51 9.61 21.20
C THR A 111 -2.60 9.19 22.19
N ASP A 112 -3.87 9.39 21.84
CA ASP A 112 -5.00 9.04 22.69
C ASP A 112 -5.09 7.51 22.89
N MET A 113 -4.86 6.73 21.83
CA MET A 113 -4.82 5.27 21.89
C MET A 113 -3.66 4.76 22.78
N ASP A 114 -2.46 5.30 22.60
CA ASP A 114 -1.30 4.90 23.42
C ASP A 114 -1.58 5.13 24.92
N LEU A 115 -2.18 6.27 25.26
CA LEU A 115 -2.53 6.61 26.65
C LEU A 115 -3.70 5.77 27.18
N GLN A 116 -4.80 5.69 26.43
CA GLN A 116 -6.04 5.06 26.90
C GLN A 116 -5.90 3.54 27.08
N PHE A 117 -5.12 2.89 26.20
CA PHE A 117 -4.98 1.43 26.20
C PHE A 117 -3.62 0.96 26.73
N SER A 118 -2.90 1.82 27.45
CA SER A 118 -1.60 1.51 28.06
C SER A 118 -0.60 0.89 27.05
N MET A 119 -0.57 1.45 25.86
CA MET A 119 0.39 1.08 24.82
C MET A 119 1.71 1.84 25.03
N SER A 120 2.82 1.31 24.53
CA SER A 120 4.07 2.06 24.50
C SER A 120 3.97 3.24 23.55
N ALA A 121 4.63 4.34 23.84
CA ALA A 121 4.58 5.52 22.99
C ALA A 121 5.03 5.18 21.56
N GLY A 122 4.15 5.40 20.60
CA GLY A 122 4.38 5.13 19.17
C GLY A 122 3.88 3.78 18.67
N ASP A 123 3.43 2.88 19.56
CA ASP A 123 2.90 1.56 19.14
C ASP A 123 1.65 1.70 18.26
N CYS A 124 0.75 2.63 18.60
CA CYS A 124 -0.42 2.87 17.77
C CYS A 124 -0.01 3.32 16.34
N LEU A 125 0.98 4.20 16.21
CA LEU A 125 1.46 4.64 14.90
C LEU A 125 2.13 3.49 14.12
N LEU A 126 2.88 2.63 14.80
CA LEU A 126 3.44 1.41 14.23
C LEU A 126 2.32 0.52 13.66
N LEU A 127 1.28 0.28 14.46
CA LEU A 127 0.13 -0.52 14.06
C LEU A 127 -0.66 0.10 12.90
N ILE A 128 -0.85 1.41 12.87
CA ILE A 128 -1.47 2.09 11.72
C ILE A 128 -0.68 1.86 10.44
N ARG A 129 0.65 1.94 10.50
CA ARG A 129 1.50 1.65 9.33
C ARG A 129 1.40 0.21 8.89
N HIS A 130 1.37 -0.73 9.83
CA HIS A 130 1.15 -2.15 9.55
C HIS A 130 -0.22 -2.38 8.90
N LEU A 131 -1.28 -1.83 9.47
CA LEU A 131 -2.64 -1.98 8.95
C LEU A 131 -2.83 -1.33 7.56
N LEU A 132 -2.10 -0.25 7.27
CA LEU A 132 -2.04 0.34 5.92
C LEU A 132 -1.25 -0.56 4.95
N ALA A 133 -0.10 -1.10 5.38
CA ALA A 133 0.73 -1.98 4.55
C ALA A 133 -0.01 -3.28 4.20
N THR A 134 -0.78 -3.84 5.15
CA THR A 134 -1.61 -5.04 4.96
C THR A 134 -2.99 -4.76 4.36
N LYS A 135 -3.30 -3.47 4.07
CA LYS A 135 -4.58 -3.03 3.51
C LYS A 135 -5.80 -3.31 4.39
N ALA A 136 -5.62 -3.51 5.69
CA ALA A 136 -6.72 -3.56 6.66
C ALA A 136 -7.31 -2.16 6.93
N ILE A 137 -6.48 -1.12 6.77
CA ILE A 137 -6.89 0.29 6.72
C ILE A 137 -6.51 0.84 5.34
N VAL A 138 -7.31 1.75 4.82
CA VAL A 138 -7.06 2.45 3.56
C VAL A 138 -7.15 3.96 3.76
N CYS A 139 -6.35 4.71 3.00
CA CYS A 139 -6.44 6.16 2.91
C CYS A 139 -6.03 6.62 1.50
N PRO A 140 -6.39 7.85 1.07
CA PRO A 140 -5.92 8.41 -0.20
C PRO A 140 -4.39 8.50 -0.22
N MET A 141 -3.77 7.98 -1.29
CA MET A 141 -2.31 7.92 -1.48
C MET A 141 -1.79 8.92 -2.52
N ASP A 142 -2.65 9.73 -3.08
CA ASP A 142 -2.36 10.77 -4.08
C ASP A 142 -1.67 12.02 -3.49
N GLY A 143 -1.83 12.26 -2.19
CA GLY A 143 -1.15 13.30 -1.42
C GLY A 143 -0.26 12.73 -0.32
N PRO A 144 0.47 13.58 0.42
CA PRO A 144 1.31 13.15 1.54
C PRO A 144 0.48 12.39 2.59
N THR A 145 1.03 11.28 3.04
CA THR A 145 0.44 10.48 4.14
C THR A 145 1.45 10.40 5.25
N ASP A 146 1.13 11.02 6.37
CA ASP A 146 1.88 11.04 7.61
C ASP A 146 0.93 11.17 8.82
N ASP A 147 1.47 11.33 10.00
CA ASP A 147 0.70 11.44 11.24
C ASP A 147 -0.07 12.76 11.40
N SER A 148 0.20 13.77 10.57
CA SER A 148 -0.55 15.03 10.53
C SER A 148 -1.84 14.95 9.70
N LYS A 149 -2.00 13.88 8.89
CA LYS A 149 -3.16 13.68 8.02
C LYS A 149 -4.46 13.60 8.84
N LEU A 150 -5.54 14.15 8.28
CA LEU A 150 -6.84 14.16 8.95
C LEU A 150 -7.35 12.72 9.17
N LEU A 151 -7.75 12.40 10.39
CA LEU A 151 -8.18 11.05 10.78
C LEU A 151 -9.33 10.54 9.92
N ARG A 152 -10.27 11.37 9.53
CA ARG A 152 -11.42 11.03 8.69
C ARG A 152 -11.06 10.47 7.30
N GLN A 153 -9.79 10.61 6.89
CA GLN A 153 -9.31 10.05 5.61
C GLN A 153 -8.87 8.60 5.72
N PHE A 154 -8.73 8.08 6.95
CA PHE A 154 -8.43 6.69 7.22
C PHE A 154 -9.72 5.90 7.41
N ARG A 155 -9.85 4.77 6.74
CA ARG A 155 -11.04 3.90 6.81
C ARG A 155 -10.63 2.46 6.97
N VAL A 156 -11.37 1.71 7.76
CA VAL A 156 -11.24 0.26 7.82
C VAL A 156 -11.73 -0.30 6.48
N ALA A 157 -10.95 -1.20 5.87
CA ALA A 157 -11.30 -1.82 4.60
C ALA A 157 -12.49 -2.77 4.76
N GLU A 158 -13.43 -2.75 3.83
CA GLU A 158 -14.53 -3.71 3.77
C GLU A 158 -13.96 -5.13 3.58
N GLY A 159 -14.13 -6.00 4.56
CA GLY A 159 -13.57 -7.37 4.57
C GLY A 159 -12.22 -7.55 5.27
N GLY A 160 -11.64 -6.51 5.86
CA GLY A 160 -10.36 -6.57 6.58
C GLY A 160 -10.36 -7.43 7.86
N SER A 161 -11.54 -7.79 8.37
CA SER A 161 -11.69 -8.63 9.56
C SER A 161 -11.34 -10.12 9.34
N ARG A 162 -11.11 -10.58 8.11
CA ARG A 162 -10.88 -12.01 7.80
C ARG A 162 -9.41 -12.40 7.58
N ARG A 163 -8.45 -11.45 7.61
CA ARG A 163 -7.03 -11.74 7.31
C ARG A 163 -6.08 -11.56 8.50
N ALA A 164 -6.59 -11.25 9.67
CA ALA A 164 -5.78 -11.14 10.89
C ALA A 164 -5.67 -12.46 11.68
N SER A 165 -5.93 -13.60 11.03
CA SER A 165 -5.81 -14.94 11.64
C SER A 165 -5.35 -15.90 10.55
N GLY A 166 -4.05 -15.97 10.32
CA GLY A 166 -3.43 -16.95 9.44
C GLY A 166 -1.94 -16.95 9.60
#